data_a275f002e71d3262b2d88a451eefb265
#
_entry.id   a275f002e71d3262b2d88a451eefb265
#
_cell.length_a   1.000
_cell.length_b   1.000
_cell.length_c   1.000
_cell.angle_alpha   90.00
_cell.angle_beta   90.00
_cell.angle_gamma   90.00
#
_symmetry.space_group_name_H-M   'P 1'
#
loop_
_entity.id
_entity.type
_entity.pdbx_description
1 polymer ?
#
loop_
_entity_poly.entity_id
_entity_poly.type
_entity_poly.pdbx_seq_one_letter_code
_entity_poly.pdbx_strand_id
1 'polypeptide(L)'
;EAISHNQSFQLSYELPFKLFPIINFISSSYNYTGDFNWERGSDAMALVEDEFGNKLGNVNTIQNSNSQTLTMSFNMAKLYRNLNLKKKKKPKSSYEKVINSLVGFATGLSRFKFNYSENNGKVLPGYLQTLGFLGTSKPSLGFIFGSQSDIRYEAAKNGWLTSFPSFNEQYTQVHNTKYDISAEISWIKDLKISLKANRNYSENYAENYVVINNEYNALSPNSFGNFEISTVLLKTSFSKSDQYNSETFENFQNNRLVIAKRLAALNGDTSGNIDEFGFPIGYGKNNQSVLIPSFLSAYTGKNPENISLNAITDNPLPNWSLNYSGLINIDFIKERFKRFSLGHSYRSSYTLNNFKSNLEYDPLNPTLTDDSGNYLNEILYTNINLVEQFNPLLKVDMELNNSLQIVLSLKKDRALSLSLDNNLLTESSGTDYSIGFGYRIKDLKFTNRVGGKRRVSKGDLNIKTDLNFRDNITIIRNLNIEDNKVTAGQTMWSLKTSADYNLSKNFNAIFFYDHLFSKFAISTAFPMTTIRAGMTLRYNFGE
;
A
#
# COMPACT_ATOMS: atom_id res chain seq x y z
N GLU A 1 -7.88 -45.71 9.02
CA GLU A 1 -8.00 -44.50 9.88
C GLU A 1 -7.94 -43.25 9.02
N ALA A 2 -8.65 -42.19 9.44
CA ALA A 2 -8.62 -40.91 8.75
C ALA A 2 -7.22 -40.28 8.85
N ILE A 3 -6.75 -39.71 7.73
CA ILE A 3 -5.47 -39.00 7.65
C ILE A 3 -5.71 -37.48 7.79
N SER A 4 -6.79 -36.97 7.23
CA SER A 4 -7.18 -35.59 7.33
C SER A 4 -8.70 -35.41 7.32
N HIS A 5 -9.17 -34.33 7.87
CA HIS A 5 -10.57 -33.92 7.82
C HIS A 5 -10.65 -32.42 7.65
N ASN A 6 -11.36 -31.99 6.62
CA ASN A 6 -11.58 -30.59 6.31
C ASN A 6 -13.08 -30.25 6.42
N GLN A 7 -13.39 -29.15 7.03
CA GLN A 7 -14.74 -28.64 7.17
C GLN A 7 -14.75 -27.15 6.87
N SER A 8 -15.70 -26.70 6.07
CA SER A 8 -15.88 -25.29 5.72
C SER A 8 -17.31 -24.86 5.98
N PHE A 9 -17.48 -23.69 6.55
CA PHE A 9 -18.75 -23.04 6.76
C PHE A 9 -18.73 -21.68 6.06
N GLN A 10 -19.76 -21.38 5.27
CA GLN A 10 -19.89 -20.10 4.57
C GLN A 10 -21.24 -19.47 4.87
N LEU A 11 -21.22 -18.19 5.18
CA LEU A 11 -22.38 -17.35 5.38
C LEU A 11 -22.24 -16.10 4.54
N SER A 12 -23.18 -15.88 3.62
CA SER A 12 -23.28 -14.63 2.86
C SER A 12 -24.62 -13.99 3.18
N TYR A 13 -24.59 -12.74 3.65
CA TYR A 13 -25.79 -12.04 4.07
C TYR A 13 -25.81 -10.62 3.51
N GLU A 14 -26.87 -10.30 2.75
CA GLU A 14 -27.14 -8.92 2.35
C GLU A 14 -27.96 -8.22 3.44
N LEU A 15 -27.39 -7.20 4.05
CA LEU A 15 -28.08 -6.40 5.06
C LEU A 15 -29.27 -5.66 4.41
N PRO A 16 -30.49 -5.80 4.95
CA PRO A 16 -31.71 -5.36 4.28
C PRO A 16 -31.96 -3.84 4.37
N PHE A 17 -30.93 -3.02 4.26
CA PHE A 17 -31.02 -1.55 4.31
C PHE A 17 -31.97 -0.98 3.24
N LYS A 18 -32.11 -1.68 2.10
CA LYS A 18 -33.04 -1.28 1.03
C LYS A 18 -34.50 -1.23 1.45
N LEU A 19 -34.88 -1.96 2.51
CA LEU A 19 -36.25 -1.99 3.05
C LEU A 19 -36.59 -0.75 3.88
N PHE A 20 -35.59 -0.04 4.37
CA PHE A 20 -35.80 1.13 5.24
C PHE A 20 -35.72 2.42 4.42
N PRO A 21 -36.78 3.22 4.32
CA PRO A 21 -36.84 4.41 3.44
C PRO A 21 -35.72 5.43 3.67
N ILE A 22 -35.26 5.58 4.92
CA ILE A 22 -34.24 6.57 5.30
C ILE A 22 -32.84 6.14 4.83
N ILE A 23 -32.50 4.85 4.93
CA ILE A 23 -31.17 4.29 4.64
C ILE A 23 -31.11 3.43 3.39
N ASN A 24 -32.16 3.42 2.57
CA ASN A 24 -32.27 2.61 1.38
C ASN A 24 -31.23 2.95 0.28
N PHE A 25 -30.44 4.01 0.46
CA PHE A 25 -29.31 4.37 -0.39
C PHE A 25 -28.05 3.59 -0.07
N ILE A 26 -28.05 2.82 1.03
CA ILE A 26 -26.96 1.95 1.45
C ILE A 26 -27.22 0.54 0.92
N SER A 27 -26.24 -0.08 0.31
CA SER A 27 -26.18 -1.52 0.07
C SER A 27 -24.99 -2.09 0.82
N SER A 28 -25.21 -3.16 1.58
CA SER A 28 -24.16 -3.80 2.36
C SER A 28 -24.28 -5.30 2.27
N SER A 29 -23.15 -5.97 2.14
CA SER A 29 -23.03 -7.42 2.22
C SER A 29 -21.98 -7.78 3.26
N TYR A 30 -22.29 -8.80 4.03
CA TYR A 30 -21.39 -9.42 4.97
C TYR A 30 -21.15 -10.86 4.52
N ASN A 31 -19.89 -11.24 4.37
CA ASN A 31 -19.47 -12.60 4.06
C ASN A 31 -18.59 -13.09 5.19
N TYR A 32 -18.87 -14.29 5.63
CA TYR A 32 -18.09 -15.03 6.63
C TYR A 32 -17.76 -16.41 6.06
N THR A 33 -16.50 -16.80 6.15
CA THR A 33 -16.05 -18.17 5.87
C THR A 33 -15.26 -18.64 7.09
N GLY A 34 -15.59 -19.80 7.63
CA GLY A 34 -14.86 -20.46 8.69
C GLY A 34 -14.40 -21.82 8.20
N ASP A 35 -13.12 -22.10 8.32
CA ASP A 35 -12.51 -23.37 7.90
C ASP A 35 -11.88 -24.06 9.11
N PHE A 36 -12.03 -25.36 9.18
CA PHE A 36 -11.40 -26.23 10.16
C PHE A 36 -10.69 -27.37 9.44
N ASN A 37 -9.47 -27.66 9.84
CA ASN A 37 -8.69 -28.81 9.40
C ASN A 37 -8.16 -29.59 10.59
N TRP A 38 -8.28 -30.90 10.53
CA TRP A 38 -7.61 -31.83 11.41
C TRP A 38 -6.70 -32.72 10.55
N GLU A 39 -5.46 -32.88 10.95
CA GLU A 39 -4.46 -33.68 10.26
C GLU A 39 -3.76 -34.60 11.25
N ARG A 40 -3.64 -35.87 10.89
CA ARG A 40 -2.91 -36.86 11.69
C ARG A 40 -1.42 -36.66 11.52
N GLY A 41 -0.67 -36.69 12.61
CA GLY A 41 0.78 -36.67 12.58
C GLY A 41 1.36 -37.92 11.87
N SER A 42 2.58 -37.78 11.41
CA SER A 42 3.27 -38.89 10.71
C SER A 42 3.58 -40.05 11.62
N ASP A 43 3.58 -41.25 11.07
CA ASP A 43 3.96 -42.48 11.82
C ASP A 43 5.43 -42.40 12.33
N ALA A 44 6.31 -41.70 11.61
CA ALA A 44 7.69 -41.45 12.04
C ALA A 44 7.75 -40.59 13.31
N MET A 45 6.88 -39.58 13.42
CA MET A 45 6.77 -38.72 14.58
C MET A 45 6.28 -39.50 15.83
N ALA A 46 5.36 -40.46 15.64
CA ALA A 46 4.84 -41.27 16.71
C ALA A 46 5.93 -42.21 17.33
N LEU A 47 7.02 -42.45 16.64
CA LEU A 47 8.15 -43.29 17.08
C LEU A 47 9.26 -42.48 17.78
N VAL A 48 9.15 -41.16 17.85
CA VAL A 48 10.12 -40.33 18.58
C VAL A 48 10.10 -40.70 20.06
N GLU A 49 11.27 -40.95 20.64
CA GLU A 49 11.46 -41.35 22.04
C GLU A 49 12.13 -40.21 22.83
N ASP A 50 11.75 -40.06 24.09
CA ASP A 50 12.44 -39.19 25.05
C ASP A 50 13.67 -39.92 25.66
N GLU A 51 14.40 -39.19 26.51
CA GLU A 51 15.58 -39.75 27.21
C GLU A 51 15.26 -40.97 28.11
N PHE A 52 14.00 -41.19 28.44
CA PHE A 52 13.51 -42.28 29.27
C PHE A 52 12.92 -43.46 28.45
N GLY A 53 12.95 -43.35 27.10
CA GLY A 53 12.38 -44.35 26.19
C GLY A 53 10.86 -44.27 26.03
N ASN A 54 10.21 -43.21 26.51
CA ASN A 54 8.78 -42.99 26.26
C ASN A 54 8.58 -42.49 24.82
N LYS A 55 7.57 -43.03 24.13
CA LYS A 55 7.23 -42.60 22.76
C LYS A 55 6.25 -41.45 22.76
N LEU A 56 6.39 -40.53 21.82
CA LEU A 56 5.46 -39.43 21.61
C LEU A 56 4.03 -39.94 21.35
N GLY A 57 3.92 -41.06 20.61
CA GLY A 57 2.63 -41.59 20.22
C GLY A 57 1.96 -40.81 19.08
N ASN A 58 0.73 -41.13 18.78
CA ASN A 58 -0.03 -40.44 17.73
C ASN A 58 -0.47 -39.04 18.23
N VAL A 59 0.09 -38.02 17.65
CA VAL A 59 -0.31 -36.62 17.82
C VAL A 59 -0.91 -36.09 16.52
N ASN A 60 -1.81 -35.16 16.61
CA ASN A 60 -2.50 -34.56 15.47
C ASN A 60 -2.28 -33.05 15.49
N THR A 61 -2.57 -32.39 14.38
CA THR A 61 -2.59 -30.94 14.27
C THR A 61 -4.00 -30.48 13.94
N ILE A 62 -4.50 -29.51 14.70
CA ILE A 62 -5.76 -28.86 14.36
C ILE A 62 -5.46 -27.42 13.90
N GLN A 63 -6.21 -27.00 12.90
CA GLN A 63 -6.12 -25.66 12.34
C GLN A 63 -7.52 -25.11 12.19
N ASN A 64 -7.68 -23.83 12.46
CA ASN A 64 -8.86 -23.12 12.05
C ASN A 64 -8.51 -21.80 11.39
N SER A 65 -9.40 -21.33 10.53
CA SER A 65 -9.32 -19.99 10.01
C SER A 65 -10.70 -19.36 9.87
N ASN A 66 -10.76 -18.04 9.88
CA ASN A 66 -11.92 -17.33 9.40
C ASN A 66 -11.54 -16.17 8.48
N SER A 67 -12.44 -15.88 7.57
CA SER A 67 -12.40 -14.69 6.72
C SER A 67 -13.73 -13.96 6.84
N GLN A 68 -13.66 -12.69 7.22
CA GLN A 68 -14.81 -11.80 7.34
C GLN A 68 -14.65 -10.65 6.38
N THR A 69 -15.68 -10.36 5.59
CA THR A 69 -15.67 -9.21 4.68
C THR A 69 -16.99 -8.45 4.80
N LEU A 70 -16.90 -7.18 5.16
CA LEU A 70 -18.01 -6.24 5.15
C LEU A 70 -17.81 -5.24 4.01
N THR A 71 -18.70 -5.29 3.03
CA THR A 71 -18.72 -4.31 1.94
C THR A 71 -19.94 -3.41 2.11
N MET A 72 -19.71 -2.09 2.13
CA MET A 72 -20.77 -1.09 2.15
C MET A 72 -20.61 -0.15 0.96
N SER A 73 -21.68 0.07 0.23
CA SER A 73 -21.74 0.99 -0.91
C SER A 73 -22.90 1.97 -0.73
N PHE A 74 -22.59 3.25 -0.81
CA PHE A 74 -23.51 4.34 -0.58
C PHE A 74 -23.85 5.01 -1.93
N ASN A 75 -25.09 4.86 -2.39
CA ASN A 75 -25.60 5.54 -3.57
C ASN A 75 -26.06 6.93 -3.20
N MET A 76 -25.16 7.88 -3.28
CA MET A 76 -25.39 9.26 -2.86
C MET A 76 -26.48 9.95 -3.70
N ALA A 77 -26.60 9.61 -4.98
CA ALA A 77 -27.67 10.14 -5.85
C ALA A 77 -29.08 9.74 -5.35
N LYS A 78 -29.20 8.56 -4.73
CA LYS A 78 -30.46 8.12 -4.12
C LYS A 78 -30.73 8.87 -2.81
N LEU A 79 -29.70 9.07 -1.98
CA LEU A 79 -29.79 9.90 -0.76
C LEU A 79 -30.27 11.32 -1.09
N TYR A 80 -29.65 11.97 -2.09
CA TYR A 80 -30.01 13.33 -2.48
C TYR A 80 -31.44 13.44 -3.02
N ARG A 81 -31.92 12.40 -3.69
CA ARG A 81 -33.34 12.34 -4.10
C ARG A 81 -34.28 12.23 -2.90
N ASN A 82 -33.94 11.40 -1.91
CA ASN A 82 -34.73 11.24 -0.68
C ASN A 82 -34.79 12.55 0.13
N LEU A 83 -33.71 13.32 0.12
CA LEU A 83 -33.60 14.63 0.78
C LEU A 83 -34.14 15.80 -0.07
N ASN A 84 -34.72 15.52 -1.26
CA ASN A 84 -35.20 16.52 -2.23
C ASN A 84 -34.15 17.57 -2.65
N LEU A 85 -32.85 17.23 -2.54
CA LEU A 85 -31.74 18.07 -2.96
C LEU A 85 -31.59 17.97 -4.50
N LYS A 86 -32.35 18.75 -5.25
CA LYS A 86 -32.31 18.78 -6.71
C LYS A 86 -31.91 20.16 -7.22
N LYS A 87 -30.99 20.19 -8.21
CA LYS A 87 -30.70 21.41 -8.97
C LYS A 87 -31.91 21.78 -9.85
N LYS A 88 -32.32 23.03 -9.87
CA LYS A 88 -33.28 23.51 -10.84
C LYS A 88 -32.70 23.46 -12.25
N LYS A 89 -33.39 22.85 -13.20
CA LYS A 89 -32.92 22.67 -14.59
C LYS A 89 -32.69 23.99 -15.34
N LYS A 90 -33.47 25.04 -15.01
CA LYS A 90 -33.36 26.38 -15.60
C LYS A 90 -33.49 27.44 -14.50
N PRO A 91 -32.39 27.83 -13.84
CA PRO A 91 -32.44 28.91 -12.84
C PRO A 91 -32.74 30.24 -13.52
N LYS A 92 -33.78 30.95 -13.03
CA LYS A 92 -34.25 32.20 -13.61
C LYS A 92 -33.61 33.45 -12.96
N SER A 93 -33.05 33.32 -11.77
CA SER A 93 -32.43 34.43 -11.01
C SER A 93 -31.01 34.11 -10.59
N SER A 94 -30.23 35.15 -10.27
CA SER A 94 -28.87 35.02 -9.71
C SER A 94 -28.89 34.23 -8.39
N TYR A 95 -29.89 34.42 -7.56
CA TYR A 95 -30.12 33.70 -6.31
C TYR A 95 -30.29 32.20 -6.55
N GLU A 96 -31.12 31.79 -7.56
CA GLU A 96 -31.28 30.38 -7.92
C GLU A 96 -30.02 29.75 -8.49
N LYS A 97 -29.17 30.52 -9.17
CA LYS A 97 -27.84 30.06 -9.62
C LYS A 97 -26.92 29.76 -8.43
N VAL A 98 -26.92 30.62 -7.42
CA VAL A 98 -26.13 30.42 -6.17
C VAL A 98 -26.64 29.18 -5.42
N ILE A 99 -27.95 29.02 -5.25
CA ILE A 99 -28.52 27.82 -4.62
C ILE A 99 -28.15 26.56 -5.42
N ASN A 100 -28.27 26.59 -6.76
CA ASN A 100 -27.86 25.45 -7.58
C ASN A 100 -26.37 25.11 -7.44
N SER A 101 -25.51 26.10 -7.25
CA SER A 101 -24.09 25.92 -6.98
C SER A 101 -23.85 25.25 -5.62
N LEU A 102 -24.53 25.72 -4.58
CA LEU A 102 -24.45 25.15 -3.23
C LEU A 102 -24.99 23.70 -3.19
N VAL A 103 -26.14 23.46 -3.81
CA VAL A 103 -26.70 22.12 -3.98
C VAL A 103 -25.74 21.24 -4.79
N GLY A 104 -25.12 21.80 -5.83
CA GLY A 104 -24.12 21.08 -6.62
C GLY A 104 -22.89 20.67 -5.82
N PHE A 105 -22.41 21.55 -4.95
CA PHE A 105 -21.32 21.24 -4.05
C PHE A 105 -21.72 20.16 -3.02
N ALA A 106 -22.86 20.36 -2.34
CA ALA A 106 -23.39 19.41 -1.37
C ALA A 106 -23.70 18.02 -1.97
N THR A 107 -24.14 17.96 -3.24
CA THR A 107 -24.48 16.73 -3.96
C THR A 107 -23.34 16.22 -4.84
N GLY A 108 -22.14 16.77 -4.71
CA GLY A 108 -20.99 16.41 -5.53
C GLY A 108 -20.41 15.03 -5.23
N LEU A 109 -20.59 14.51 -4.02
CA LEU A 109 -20.21 13.14 -3.69
C LEU A 109 -21.20 12.19 -4.41
N SER A 110 -20.70 11.44 -5.40
CA SER A 110 -21.53 10.57 -6.22
C SER A 110 -21.58 9.14 -5.71
N ARG A 111 -20.47 8.62 -5.21
CA ARG A 111 -20.31 7.28 -4.67
C ARG A 111 -19.35 7.29 -3.49
N PHE A 112 -19.71 6.52 -2.47
CA PHE A 112 -18.81 6.20 -1.36
C PHE A 112 -18.83 4.70 -1.14
N LYS A 113 -17.66 4.08 -0.94
CA LYS A 113 -17.53 2.67 -0.63
C LYS A 113 -16.59 2.50 0.55
N PHE A 114 -16.95 1.56 1.42
CA PHE A 114 -16.14 1.09 2.53
C PHE A 114 -16.07 -0.42 2.47
N ASN A 115 -14.87 -0.97 2.46
CA ASN A 115 -14.62 -2.40 2.56
C ASN A 115 -13.75 -2.64 3.79
N TYR A 116 -14.21 -3.56 4.63
CA TYR A 116 -13.45 -4.12 5.74
C TYR A 116 -13.23 -5.59 5.46
N SER A 117 -12.01 -6.08 5.63
CA SER A 117 -11.67 -7.49 5.55
C SER A 117 -10.78 -7.85 6.72
N GLU A 118 -11.11 -8.96 7.37
CA GLU A 118 -10.34 -9.55 8.47
C GLU A 118 -10.16 -11.03 8.19
N ASN A 119 -8.92 -11.51 8.29
CA ASN A 119 -8.57 -12.91 8.11
C ASN A 119 -7.75 -13.34 9.32
N ASN A 120 -8.19 -14.40 9.96
CA ASN A 120 -7.55 -14.96 11.14
C ASN A 120 -7.33 -16.46 10.93
N GLY A 121 -6.28 -16.99 11.54
CA GLY A 121 -5.99 -18.42 11.52
C GLY A 121 -5.20 -18.84 12.74
N LYS A 122 -5.40 -20.09 13.18
CA LYS A 122 -4.67 -20.71 14.29
C LYS A 122 -4.29 -22.12 13.91
N VAL A 123 -3.09 -22.52 14.28
CA VAL A 123 -2.58 -23.88 14.14
C VAL A 123 -2.12 -24.35 15.51
N LEU A 124 -2.69 -25.45 15.99
CA LEU A 124 -2.36 -26.06 17.27
C LEU A 124 -1.90 -27.50 17.02
N PRO A 125 -0.60 -27.76 16.97
CA PRO A 125 -0.03 -29.11 16.88
C PRO A 125 -0.10 -29.82 18.25
N GLY A 126 0.25 -31.10 18.30
CA GLY A 126 0.29 -31.88 19.54
C GLY A 126 -1.08 -32.27 20.08
N TYR A 127 -2.12 -32.19 19.27
CA TYR A 127 -3.51 -32.50 19.67
C TYR A 127 -3.76 -33.99 19.67
N LEU A 128 -4.30 -34.52 20.79
CA LEU A 128 -4.44 -35.97 21.03
C LEU A 128 -5.81 -36.52 20.63
N GLN A 129 -6.82 -35.67 20.44
CA GLN A 129 -8.17 -36.17 20.14
C GLN A 129 -8.29 -36.56 18.66
N THR A 130 -8.97 -37.70 18.44
CA THR A 130 -9.26 -38.25 17.11
C THR A 130 -10.64 -37.82 16.62
N LEU A 131 -10.88 -38.06 15.33
CA LEU A 131 -12.18 -37.81 14.71
C LEU A 131 -13.19 -38.90 15.04
N GLY A 132 -14.46 -38.52 15.24
CA GLY A 132 -15.57 -39.45 15.23
C GLY A 132 -16.08 -39.73 13.81
N PHE A 133 -17.12 -40.60 13.68
CA PHE A 133 -17.72 -40.96 12.39
C PHE A 133 -18.26 -39.78 11.57
N LEU A 134 -18.76 -38.74 12.23
CA LEU A 134 -19.31 -37.50 11.61
C LEU A 134 -18.36 -36.28 11.76
N GLY A 135 -17.06 -36.50 11.91
CA GLY A 135 -16.09 -35.46 12.20
C GLY A 135 -15.89 -35.24 13.71
N THR A 136 -15.68 -34.02 14.14
CA THR A 136 -15.46 -33.68 15.55
C THR A 136 -16.29 -32.49 15.99
N SER A 137 -16.62 -32.44 17.27
CA SER A 137 -17.16 -31.25 17.95
C SER A 137 -16.14 -30.60 18.90
N LYS A 138 -14.93 -31.15 18.93
CA LYS A 138 -13.83 -30.69 19.77
C LYS A 138 -12.78 -29.94 18.96
N PRO A 139 -12.10 -28.93 19.54
CA PRO A 139 -12.17 -28.51 20.95
C PRO A 139 -13.46 -27.77 21.33
N SER A 140 -14.13 -27.10 20.39
CA SER A 140 -15.47 -26.52 20.56
C SER A 140 -16.17 -26.36 19.22
N LEU A 141 -17.50 -26.31 19.19
CA LEU A 141 -18.26 -26.00 17.97
C LEU A 141 -17.85 -24.63 17.39
N GLY A 142 -17.62 -23.63 18.24
CA GLY A 142 -17.14 -22.32 17.80
C GLY A 142 -15.83 -22.43 17.01
N PHE A 143 -14.85 -23.16 17.53
CA PHE A 143 -13.56 -23.34 16.87
C PHE A 143 -13.69 -24.06 15.52
N ILE A 144 -14.55 -25.04 15.41
CA ILE A 144 -14.81 -25.76 14.15
C ILE A 144 -15.45 -24.85 13.09
N PHE A 145 -16.23 -23.87 13.51
CA PHE A 145 -16.84 -22.86 12.64
C PHE A 145 -16.00 -21.58 12.49
N GLY A 146 -14.71 -21.63 12.86
CA GLY A 146 -13.77 -20.53 12.63
C GLY A 146 -13.67 -19.50 13.75
N SER A 147 -14.27 -19.71 14.94
CA SER A 147 -14.07 -18.82 16.08
C SER A 147 -12.60 -18.75 16.47
N GLN A 148 -12.13 -17.54 16.75
CA GLN A 148 -10.75 -17.27 17.15
C GLN A 148 -10.55 -17.25 18.66
N SER A 149 -11.41 -17.93 19.42
CA SER A 149 -11.21 -18.12 20.87
C SER A 149 -9.88 -18.83 21.14
N ASP A 150 -9.26 -18.49 22.27
CA ASP A 150 -8.02 -19.15 22.69
C ASP A 150 -8.38 -20.50 23.33
N ILE A 151 -7.98 -21.58 22.65
CA ILE A 151 -8.26 -22.94 23.07
C ILE A 151 -7.07 -23.64 23.73
N ARG A 152 -5.88 -23.02 23.76
CA ARG A 152 -4.64 -23.62 24.26
C ARG A 152 -4.73 -24.09 25.68
N TYR A 153 -5.17 -23.20 26.57
CA TYR A 153 -5.28 -23.46 28.02
C TYR A 153 -6.38 -24.47 28.34
N GLU A 154 -7.50 -24.37 27.64
CA GLU A 154 -8.59 -25.34 27.80
C GLU A 154 -8.20 -26.72 27.28
N ALA A 155 -7.53 -26.80 26.17
CA ALA A 155 -7.05 -28.06 25.60
C ALA A 155 -6.01 -28.75 26.50
N ALA A 156 -5.08 -27.98 27.09
CA ALA A 156 -4.12 -28.51 28.07
C ALA A 156 -4.83 -29.02 29.34
N LYS A 157 -5.72 -28.22 29.92
CA LYS A 157 -6.48 -28.55 31.14
C LYS A 157 -7.29 -29.84 30.97
N ASN A 158 -7.85 -30.07 29.78
CA ASN A 158 -8.64 -31.27 29.49
C ASN A 158 -7.79 -32.46 29.02
N GLY A 159 -6.46 -32.38 29.01
CA GLY A 159 -5.56 -33.43 28.55
C GLY A 159 -5.69 -33.73 27.07
N TRP A 160 -6.01 -32.74 26.26
CA TRP A 160 -6.11 -32.88 24.79
C TRP A 160 -4.81 -32.52 24.06
N LEU A 161 -3.80 -32.05 24.77
CA LEU A 161 -2.48 -31.77 24.25
C LEU A 161 -1.45 -32.76 24.80
N THR A 162 -0.44 -33.04 24.00
CA THR A 162 0.68 -33.88 24.42
C THR A 162 1.48 -33.23 25.54
N SER A 163 1.87 -34.06 26.52
CA SER A 163 2.80 -33.67 27.59
C SER A 163 4.22 -34.18 27.34
N PHE A 164 4.52 -34.60 26.11
CA PHE A 164 5.82 -35.12 25.73
C PHE A 164 6.90 -34.04 25.86
N PRO A 165 7.95 -34.21 26.70
CA PRO A 165 8.89 -33.13 27.05
C PRO A 165 9.69 -32.57 25.87
N SER A 166 9.99 -33.41 24.87
CA SER A 166 10.76 -33.04 23.69
C SER A 166 9.86 -32.63 22.49
N PHE A 167 8.57 -32.37 22.71
CA PHE A 167 7.69 -31.90 21.66
C PHE A 167 8.08 -30.47 21.25
N ASN A 168 8.36 -30.26 19.96
CA ASN A 168 8.98 -29.03 19.45
C ASN A 168 8.25 -28.42 18.23
N GLU A 169 6.95 -28.67 18.09
CA GLU A 169 6.15 -27.97 17.10
C GLU A 169 5.52 -26.70 17.67
N GLN A 170 5.42 -25.67 16.82
CA GLN A 170 4.97 -24.37 17.25
C GLN A 170 3.45 -24.21 17.12
N TYR A 171 2.82 -23.66 18.15
CA TYR A 171 1.55 -22.98 17.96
C TYR A 171 1.75 -21.72 17.14
N THR A 172 0.91 -21.50 16.13
CA THR A 172 0.95 -20.29 15.33
C THR A 172 -0.42 -19.65 15.20
N GLN A 173 -0.43 -18.32 15.11
CA GLN A 173 -1.63 -17.53 14.86
C GLN A 173 -1.34 -16.47 13.82
N VAL A 174 -2.30 -16.22 12.93
CA VAL A 174 -2.26 -15.16 11.92
C VAL A 174 -3.43 -14.23 12.13
N HIS A 175 -3.18 -12.92 12.09
CA HIS A 175 -4.20 -11.88 12.15
C HIS A 175 -3.93 -10.83 11.07
N ASN A 176 -4.86 -10.68 10.12
CA ASN A 176 -4.77 -9.68 9.06
C ASN A 176 -6.02 -8.83 9.02
N THR A 177 -5.86 -7.51 9.03
CA THR A 177 -6.97 -6.56 8.85
C THR A 177 -6.69 -5.60 7.70
N LYS A 178 -7.72 -5.33 6.94
CA LYS A 178 -7.65 -4.40 5.81
C LYS A 178 -8.88 -3.50 5.76
N TYR A 179 -8.65 -2.20 5.61
CA TYR A 179 -9.66 -1.19 5.33
C TYR A 179 -9.39 -0.55 3.97
N ASP A 180 -10.40 -0.51 3.11
CA ASP A 180 -10.37 0.22 1.85
C ASP A 180 -11.56 1.20 1.80
N ILE A 181 -11.26 2.48 1.71
CA ILE A 181 -12.25 3.54 1.61
C ILE A 181 -12.08 4.21 0.24
N SER A 182 -13.16 4.41 -0.47
CA SER A 182 -13.12 5.15 -1.73
C SER A 182 -14.32 6.07 -1.88
N ALA A 183 -14.08 7.24 -2.49
CA ALA A 183 -15.11 8.22 -2.77
C ALA A 183 -14.92 8.80 -4.18
N GLU A 184 -16.03 9.01 -4.88
CA GLU A 184 -16.05 9.69 -6.17
C GLU A 184 -16.82 11.00 -6.03
N ILE A 185 -16.18 12.10 -6.43
CA ILE A 185 -16.70 13.45 -6.28
C ILE A 185 -16.77 14.11 -7.66
N SER A 186 -17.88 14.78 -7.94
CA SER A 186 -18.14 15.51 -9.19
C SER A 186 -18.81 16.85 -8.86
N TRP A 187 -18.05 17.77 -8.26
CA TRP A 187 -18.57 19.09 -7.86
C TRP A 187 -18.88 20.01 -9.06
N ILE A 188 -18.00 19.96 -10.04
CA ILE A 188 -18.06 20.78 -11.26
C ILE A 188 -18.31 19.84 -12.44
N LYS A 189 -19.05 20.33 -13.43
CA LYS A 189 -19.26 19.60 -14.68
C LYS A 189 -17.89 19.25 -15.30
N ASP A 190 -17.76 18.02 -15.77
CA ASP A 190 -16.55 17.49 -16.41
C ASP A 190 -15.30 17.40 -15.50
N LEU A 191 -15.43 17.64 -14.16
CA LEU A 191 -14.42 17.36 -13.16
C LEU A 191 -14.76 16.08 -12.40
N LYS A 192 -13.87 15.10 -12.45
CA LYS A 192 -13.94 13.86 -11.68
C LYS A 192 -12.79 13.82 -10.67
N ILE A 193 -13.13 13.62 -9.41
CA ILE A 193 -12.18 13.44 -8.31
C ILE A 193 -12.43 12.08 -7.70
N SER A 194 -11.40 11.25 -7.65
CA SER A 194 -11.44 9.96 -6.96
C SER A 194 -10.53 10.02 -5.75
N LEU A 195 -11.08 9.70 -4.58
CA LEU A 195 -10.35 9.60 -3.33
C LEU A 195 -10.23 8.13 -2.94
N LYS A 196 -9.08 7.72 -2.41
CA LYS A 196 -8.83 6.38 -1.90
C LYS A 196 -7.99 6.43 -0.64
N ALA A 197 -8.41 5.72 0.40
CA ALA A 197 -7.63 5.55 1.61
C ALA A 197 -7.61 4.07 1.98
N ASN A 198 -6.47 3.58 2.43
CA ASN A 198 -6.30 2.19 2.81
C ASN A 198 -5.45 2.06 4.07
N ARG A 199 -5.70 0.99 4.82
CA ARG A 199 -4.89 0.54 5.94
C ARG A 199 -4.81 -0.98 5.90
N ASN A 200 -3.60 -1.51 5.97
CA ASN A 200 -3.32 -2.93 6.04
C ASN A 200 -2.51 -3.21 7.31
N TYR A 201 -2.89 -4.20 8.07
CA TYR A 201 -2.15 -4.71 9.22
C TYR A 201 -2.08 -6.22 9.12
N SER A 202 -0.91 -6.76 9.29
CA SER A 202 -0.66 -8.21 9.29
C SER A 202 0.24 -8.55 10.45
N GLU A 203 -0.17 -9.49 11.27
CA GLU A 203 0.58 -10.01 12.39
C GLU A 203 0.55 -11.53 12.38
N ASN A 204 1.71 -12.12 12.59
CA ASN A 204 1.90 -13.53 12.82
C ASN A 204 2.47 -13.71 14.22
N TYR A 205 1.89 -14.62 14.96
CA TYR A 205 2.35 -15.01 16.28
C TYR A 205 2.78 -16.45 16.26
N ALA A 206 3.89 -16.78 16.90
CA ALA A 206 4.40 -18.14 17.05
C ALA A 206 4.97 -18.33 18.45
N GLU A 207 4.76 -19.52 19.01
CA GLU A 207 5.38 -19.93 20.27
C GLU A 207 5.61 -21.43 20.29
N ASN A 208 6.69 -21.87 20.91
CA ASN A 208 6.80 -23.24 21.39
C ASN A 208 6.01 -23.36 22.70
N TYR A 209 5.62 -24.54 23.05
CA TYR A 209 4.91 -24.76 24.30
C TYR A 209 5.25 -26.09 24.94
N VAL A 210 5.02 -26.21 26.24
CA VAL A 210 5.08 -27.46 27.00
C VAL A 210 3.87 -27.56 27.91
N VAL A 211 3.30 -28.76 28.05
CA VAL A 211 2.21 -29.03 28.96
C VAL A 211 2.75 -29.76 30.20
N ILE A 212 2.64 -29.12 31.36
CA ILE A 212 3.08 -29.68 32.64
C ILE A 212 1.87 -29.68 33.58
N ASN A 213 1.54 -30.82 34.18
CA ASN A 213 0.41 -30.97 35.08
C ASN A 213 -0.93 -30.45 34.52
N ASN A 214 -1.18 -30.65 33.24
CA ASN A 214 -2.33 -30.14 32.48
C ASN A 214 -2.36 -28.59 32.39
N GLU A 215 -1.26 -27.90 32.62
CA GLU A 215 -1.12 -26.47 32.40
C GLU A 215 -0.32 -26.18 31.13
N TYR A 216 -0.81 -25.26 30.32
CA TYR A 216 -0.14 -24.80 29.12
C TYR A 216 0.90 -23.75 29.49
N ASN A 217 2.15 -23.99 29.14
CA ASN A 217 3.25 -23.07 29.37
C ASN A 217 3.84 -22.65 28.02
N ALA A 218 3.66 -21.39 27.66
CA ALA A 218 4.24 -20.79 26.46
C ALA A 218 5.74 -20.59 26.61
N LEU A 219 6.50 -20.92 25.58
CA LEU A 219 7.94 -20.77 25.50
C LEU A 219 8.30 -19.86 24.33
N SER A 220 9.07 -18.81 24.61
CA SER A 220 9.59 -17.87 23.59
C SER A 220 8.52 -17.33 22.63
N PRO A 221 7.43 -16.72 23.15
CA PRO A 221 6.39 -16.13 22.32
C PRO A 221 6.99 -15.02 21.46
N ASN A 222 6.65 -15.02 20.16
CA ASN A 222 7.19 -14.08 19.18
C ASN A 222 6.09 -13.65 18.22
N SER A 223 5.85 -12.35 18.11
CA SER A 223 5.03 -11.73 17.08
C SER A 223 5.88 -11.04 16.03
N PHE A 224 5.48 -11.14 14.78
CA PHE A 224 6.10 -10.39 13.69
C PHE A 224 5.07 -10.03 12.63
N GLY A 225 5.31 -8.93 11.90
CA GLY A 225 4.31 -8.50 10.95
C GLY A 225 4.70 -7.25 10.15
N ASN A 226 3.69 -6.73 9.46
CA ASN A 226 3.82 -5.56 8.59
C ASN A 226 2.62 -4.64 8.77
N PHE A 227 2.85 -3.36 8.58
CA PHE A 227 1.80 -2.34 8.62
C PHE A 227 1.97 -1.37 7.46
N GLU A 228 0.87 -1.02 6.81
CA GLU A 228 0.83 0.02 5.76
C GLU A 228 -0.44 0.85 5.91
N ILE A 229 -0.29 2.17 5.77
CA ILE A 229 -1.41 3.10 5.78
C ILE A 229 -1.20 4.23 4.75
N SER A 230 -2.27 4.62 4.08
CA SER A 230 -2.23 5.80 3.22
C SER A 230 -2.12 7.07 4.06
N THR A 231 -1.24 7.97 3.64
CA THR A 231 -0.93 9.22 4.35
C THR A 231 -0.82 10.40 3.39
N VAL A 232 -0.49 11.59 3.90
CA VAL A 232 -0.29 12.79 3.09
C VAL A 232 0.99 13.50 3.55
N LEU A 233 1.95 13.64 2.61
CA LEU A 233 3.25 14.29 2.83
C LEU A 233 3.36 15.66 2.12
N LEU A 234 2.25 16.19 1.61
CA LEU A 234 2.18 17.34 0.69
C LEU A 234 2.92 18.57 1.20
N LYS A 235 2.96 18.79 2.51
CA LYS A 235 3.63 19.97 3.10
C LYS A 235 5.14 20.01 2.83
N THR A 236 5.76 18.83 2.68
CA THR A 236 7.21 18.70 2.46
C THR A 236 7.58 18.19 1.06
N SER A 237 6.57 17.97 0.18
CA SER A 237 6.78 17.39 -1.15
C SER A 237 7.69 18.19 -2.05
N PHE A 238 7.74 19.51 -1.86
CA PHE A 238 8.49 20.45 -2.69
C PHE A 238 9.63 21.14 -1.91
N SER A 239 9.90 20.71 -0.68
CA SER A 239 11.06 21.19 0.07
C SER A 239 12.34 20.77 -0.67
N LYS A 240 13.30 21.69 -0.70
CA LYS A 240 14.61 21.41 -1.28
C LYS A 240 15.35 20.41 -0.38
N SER A 241 15.88 19.38 -1.00
CA SER A 241 16.71 18.37 -0.34
C SER A 241 17.85 17.99 -1.27
N ASP A 242 19.06 18.29 -0.88
CA ASP A 242 20.29 17.91 -1.57
C ASP A 242 21.32 17.36 -0.55
N GLN A 243 22.49 17.00 -1.01
CA GLN A 243 23.54 16.43 -0.16
C GLN A 243 23.90 17.35 1.03
N TYR A 244 23.88 18.67 0.83
CA TYR A 244 24.38 19.65 1.80
C TYR A 244 23.28 20.30 2.61
N ASN A 245 22.08 20.42 2.05
CA ASN A 245 20.97 21.15 2.65
C ASN A 245 19.68 20.34 2.59
N SER A 246 19.02 20.14 3.73
CA SER A 246 17.69 19.56 3.83
C SER A 246 17.02 20.05 5.11
N GLU A 247 16.20 21.10 5.00
CA GLU A 247 15.41 21.64 6.12
C GLU A 247 14.56 20.54 6.78
N THR A 248 13.98 19.64 5.99
CA THR A 248 13.15 18.55 6.52
C THR A 248 13.97 17.56 7.36
N PHE A 249 15.20 17.30 6.96
CA PHE A 249 16.12 16.43 7.74
C PHE A 249 16.60 17.12 9.02
N GLU A 250 16.89 18.40 8.96
CA GLU A 250 17.23 19.21 10.15
C GLU A 250 16.05 19.25 11.15
N ASN A 251 14.83 19.45 10.65
CA ASN A 251 13.63 19.36 11.46
C ASN A 251 13.46 17.97 12.10
N PHE A 252 13.76 16.91 11.37
CA PHE A 252 13.75 15.55 11.92
C PHE A 252 14.75 15.43 13.09
N GLN A 253 15.97 15.91 12.94
CA GLN A 253 16.97 15.88 14.00
C GLN A 253 16.53 16.70 15.23
N ASN A 254 15.98 17.89 15.03
CA ASN A 254 15.52 18.77 16.11
C ASN A 254 14.29 18.23 16.84
N ASN A 255 13.39 17.58 16.11
CA ASN A 255 12.16 17.02 16.69
C ASN A 255 12.44 15.88 17.66
N ARG A 256 13.61 15.20 17.56
CA ARG A 256 13.97 14.09 18.46
C ARG A 256 13.96 14.51 19.93
N LEU A 257 14.53 15.66 20.24
CA LEU A 257 14.57 16.14 21.62
C LEU A 257 13.17 16.49 22.17
N VAL A 258 12.29 17.05 21.33
CA VAL A 258 10.91 17.33 21.72
C VAL A 258 10.15 16.06 22.03
N ILE A 259 10.26 15.06 21.14
CA ILE A 259 9.61 13.74 21.31
C ILE A 259 10.15 13.01 22.54
N ALA A 260 11.47 13.00 22.75
CA ALA A 260 12.09 12.37 23.91
C ALA A 260 11.58 12.94 25.23
N LYS A 261 11.47 14.27 25.34
CA LYS A 261 10.88 14.94 26.51
C LYS A 261 9.42 14.59 26.73
N ARG A 262 8.62 14.45 25.67
CA ARG A 262 7.21 14.03 25.76
C ARG A 262 7.09 12.59 26.26
N LEU A 263 7.95 11.68 25.77
CA LEU A 263 7.98 10.29 26.22
C LEU A 263 8.36 10.19 27.69
N ALA A 264 9.41 10.88 28.14
CA ALA A 264 9.82 10.94 29.53
C ALA A 264 8.70 11.45 30.44
N ALA A 265 8.05 12.54 30.07
CA ALA A 265 6.93 13.12 30.83
C ALA A 265 5.74 12.16 30.92
N LEU A 266 5.40 11.42 29.86
CA LEU A 266 4.32 10.42 29.87
C LEU A 266 4.58 9.24 30.79
N ASN A 267 5.87 8.84 30.92
CA ASN A 267 6.28 7.77 31.82
C ASN A 267 6.59 8.26 33.24
N GLY A 268 6.23 9.49 33.56
CA GLY A 268 6.36 10.06 34.91
C GLY A 268 7.79 10.38 35.34
N ASP A 269 8.72 10.43 34.38
CA ASP A 269 10.09 10.86 34.67
C ASP A 269 10.12 12.40 34.85
N THR A 270 10.15 12.79 36.11
CA THR A 270 10.31 14.20 36.54
C THR A 270 11.71 14.49 37.06
N SER A 271 12.64 13.51 36.98
CA SER A 271 13.99 13.64 37.55
C SER A 271 14.83 14.73 36.86
N GLY A 272 14.53 14.99 35.59
CA GLY A 272 15.34 15.93 34.77
C GLY A 272 16.72 15.39 34.42
N ASN A 273 17.01 14.11 34.66
CA ASN A 273 18.28 13.49 34.29
C ASN A 273 18.40 13.37 32.77
N ILE A 274 19.54 13.79 32.25
CA ILE A 274 19.83 13.80 30.81
C ILE A 274 21.13 13.05 30.51
N ASP A 275 21.25 12.51 29.31
CA ASP A 275 22.46 11.94 28.77
C ASP A 275 23.48 13.03 28.34
N GLU A 276 24.64 12.63 27.84
CA GLU A 276 25.67 13.53 27.34
C GLU A 276 25.23 14.39 26.13
N PHE A 277 24.16 14.01 25.42
CA PHE A 277 23.59 14.73 24.31
C PHE A 277 22.36 15.58 24.67
N GLY A 278 22.00 15.63 25.98
CA GLY A 278 20.86 16.41 26.50
C GLY A 278 19.50 15.73 26.36
N PHE A 279 19.45 14.42 26.05
CA PHE A 279 18.21 13.65 26.00
C PHE A 279 17.87 13.06 27.38
N PRO A 280 16.57 12.93 27.74
CA PRO A 280 16.16 12.23 28.94
C PRO A 280 16.69 10.80 28.96
N ILE A 281 17.13 10.32 30.12
CA ILE A 281 17.62 8.95 30.32
C ILE A 281 16.56 7.95 29.86
N GLY A 282 16.97 6.92 29.12
CA GLY A 282 16.10 5.91 28.51
C GLY A 282 15.47 6.31 27.17
N TYR A 283 15.55 7.58 26.78
CA TYR A 283 15.01 8.13 25.53
C TYR A 283 16.06 8.86 24.70
N GLY A 284 17.20 8.22 24.48
CA GLY A 284 18.31 8.79 23.72
C GLY A 284 17.97 9.07 22.25
N LYS A 285 18.87 9.82 21.59
CA LYS A 285 18.68 10.31 20.20
C LYS A 285 18.36 9.25 19.15
N ASN A 286 18.74 7.98 19.40
CA ASN A 286 18.57 6.86 18.48
C ASN A 286 17.52 5.84 18.95
N ASN A 287 16.85 6.08 20.08
CA ASN A 287 15.75 5.21 20.50
C ASN A 287 14.65 5.20 19.44
N GLN A 288 14.18 4.03 19.02
CA GLN A 288 13.14 3.91 17.98
C GLN A 288 11.85 4.64 18.36
N SER A 289 11.46 4.65 19.65
CA SER A 289 10.29 5.39 20.14
C SER A 289 10.43 6.91 19.98
N VAL A 290 11.66 7.41 19.91
CA VAL A 290 11.98 8.81 19.60
C VAL A 290 12.06 9.05 18.11
N LEU A 291 12.75 8.16 17.38
CA LEU A 291 13.02 8.31 15.95
C LEU A 291 11.74 8.28 15.11
N ILE A 292 10.82 7.32 15.38
CA ILE A 292 9.63 7.12 14.56
C ILE A 292 8.71 8.35 14.56
N PRO A 293 8.25 8.87 15.72
CA PRO A 293 7.39 10.05 15.74
C PRO A 293 8.11 11.31 15.23
N SER A 294 9.43 11.44 15.47
CA SER A 294 10.21 12.56 14.97
C SER A 294 10.30 12.59 13.46
N PHE A 295 10.54 11.41 12.84
CA PHE A 295 10.55 11.23 11.40
C PHE A 295 9.18 11.55 10.78
N LEU A 296 8.12 10.97 11.36
CA LEU A 296 6.75 11.24 10.91
C LEU A 296 6.39 12.72 11.06
N SER A 297 6.75 13.37 12.18
CA SER A 297 6.52 14.80 12.40
C SER A 297 7.17 15.65 11.32
N ALA A 298 8.47 15.46 11.09
CA ALA A 298 9.24 16.27 10.14
C ALA A 298 8.70 16.10 8.70
N TYR A 299 8.52 14.86 8.23
CA TYR A 299 8.19 14.58 6.84
C TYR A 299 6.69 14.72 6.51
N THR A 300 5.79 14.65 7.50
CA THR A 300 4.37 15.02 7.31
C THR A 300 4.11 16.50 7.54
N GLY A 301 5.08 17.26 8.08
CA GLY A 301 4.94 18.66 8.46
C GLY A 301 3.96 18.89 9.62
N LYS A 302 3.81 17.89 10.51
CA LYS A 302 3.01 17.99 11.74
C LYS A 302 3.88 18.49 12.88
N ASN A 303 3.26 19.21 13.83
CA ASN A 303 3.97 19.69 15.02
C ASN A 303 4.41 18.50 15.90
N PRO A 304 5.70 18.39 16.31
CA PRO A 304 6.20 17.32 17.18
C PRO A 304 5.51 17.29 18.55
N GLU A 305 4.98 18.42 19.04
CA GLU A 305 4.23 18.46 20.30
C GLU A 305 2.90 17.69 20.26
N ASN A 306 2.29 17.52 19.07
CA ASN A 306 0.95 16.98 18.92
C ASN A 306 0.87 15.70 18.07
N ILE A 307 2.02 15.23 17.54
CA ILE A 307 2.01 13.98 16.75
C ILE A 307 1.75 12.78 17.65
N SER A 308 1.10 11.74 17.10
CA SER A 308 0.98 10.44 17.78
C SER A 308 2.36 9.86 18.05
N LEU A 309 2.57 9.38 19.26
CA LEU A 309 3.78 8.64 19.65
C LEU A 309 3.71 7.16 19.25
N ASN A 310 2.51 6.66 18.92
CA ASN A 310 2.31 5.31 18.39
C ASN A 310 2.80 5.22 16.94
N ALA A 311 3.63 4.23 16.66
CA ALA A 311 4.09 3.92 15.31
C ALA A 311 2.94 3.40 14.42
N ILE A 312 2.03 2.60 14.96
CA ILE A 312 0.86 2.08 14.25
C ILE A 312 -0.30 3.06 14.45
N THR A 313 -0.84 3.59 13.36
CA THR A 313 -1.93 4.57 13.37
C THR A 313 -3.19 4.01 12.72
N ASP A 314 -4.38 4.51 13.14
CA ASP A 314 -5.66 3.95 12.70
C ASP A 314 -6.37 4.76 11.62
N ASN A 315 -5.96 6.01 11.39
CA ASN A 315 -6.67 6.94 10.53
C ASN A 315 -5.98 7.11 9.17
N PRO A 316 -6.41 6.36 8.11
CA PRO A 316 -5.87 6.54 6.78
C PRO A 316 -6.29 7.88 6.18
N LEU A 317 -5.33 8.59 5.60
CA LEU A 317 -5.59 9.83 4.87
C LEU A 317 -5.78 9.53 3.37
N PRO A 318 -6.68 10.24 2.67
CA PRO A 318 -6.99 9.91 1.30
C PRO A 318 -5.88 10.34 0.33
N ASN A 319 -5.53 9.44 -0.54
CA ASN A 319 -4.88 9.69 -1.83
C ASN A 319 -5.93 10.13 -2.84
N TRP A 320 -5.55 10.89 -3.88
CA TRP A 320 -6.52 11.40 -4.84
C TRP A 320 -6.05 11.36 -6.29
N SER A 321 -7.02 11.35 -7.19
CA SER A 321 -6.79 11.63 -8.61
C SER A 321 -7.88 12.55 -9.13
N LEU A 322 -7.46 13.50 -9.97
CA LEU A 322 -8.33 14.48 -10.62
C LEU A 322 -8.23 14.33 -12.13
N ASN A 323 -9.38 14.40 -12.78
CA ASN A 323 -9.45 14.50 -14.23
C ASN A 323 -10.47 15.58 -14.59
N TYR A 324 -10.03 16.58 -15.35
CA TYR A 324 -10.85 17.70 -15.78
C TYR A 324 -10.84 17.84 -17.30
N SER A 325 -11.99 17.68 -17.92
CA SER A 325 -12.17 17.82 -19.37
C SER A 325 -13.03 19.02 -19.76
N GLY A 326 -13.46 19.86 -18.80
CA GLY A 326 -14.38 20.97 -19.02
C GLY A 326 -13.80 22.16 -19.78
N LEU A 327 -12.47 22.26 -19.90
CA LEU A 327 -11.83 23.34 -20.64
C LEU A 327 -12.21 23.35 -22.14
N ILE A 328 -12.61 22.21 -22.68
CA ILE A 328 -13.09 22.12 -24.08
C ILE A 328 -14.34 22.97 -24.33
N ASN A 329 -15.06 23.37 -23.30
CA ASN A 329 -16.25 24.22 -23.42
C ASN A 329 -15.94 25.72 -23.58
N ILE A 330 -14.66 26.11 -23.47
CA ILE A 330 -14.18 27.48 -23.72
C ILE A 330 -14.05 27.65 -25.24
N ASP A 331 -14.67 28.67 -25.83
CA ASP A 331 -14.77 28.86 -27.28
C ASP A 331 -13.40 28.81 -27.97
N PHE A 332 -12.40 29.52 -27.44
CA PHE A 332 -11.03 29.50 -27.97
C PHE A 332 -10.40 28.09 -28.02
N ILE A 333 -10.69 27.23 -27.04
CA ILE A 333 -10.19 25.85 -26.97
C ILE A 333 -10.99 24.97 -27.91
N LYS A 334 -12.32 25.10 -27.90
CA LYS A 334 -13.23 24.32 -28.73
C LYS A 334 -13.01 24.50 -30.23
N GLU A 335 -12.62 25.72 -30.66
CA GLU A 335 -12.32 26.00 -32.07
C GLU A 335 -11.05 25.28 -32.58
N ARG A 336 -10.11 24.95 -31.70
CA ARG A 336 -8.80 24.40 -32.08
C ARG A 336 -8.62 22.93 -31.72
N PHE A 337 -9.30 22.46 -30.66
CA PHE A 337 -9.12 21.12 -30.12
C PHE A 337 -10.42 20.32 -30.18
N LYS A 338 -10.31 19.03 -30.49
CA LYS A 338 -11.38 18.04 -30.33
C LYS A 338 -11.47 17.55 -28.89
N ARG A 339 -10.34 17.41 -28.24
CA ARG A 339 -10.20 16.95 -26.87
C ARG A 339 -9.16 17.77 -26.16
N PHE A 340 -9.49 18.15 -24.92
CA PHE A 340 -8.57 18.81 -24.01
C PHE A 340 -8.87 18.33 -22.60
N SER A 341 -7.90 17.70 -21.93
CA SER A 341 -8.08 17.24 -20.55
C SER A 341 -6.84 17.46 -19.72
N LEU A 342 -7.09 17.75 -18.43
CA LEU A 342 -6.07 17.89 -17.40
C LEU A 342 -6.19 16.72 -16.43
N GLY A 343 -5.05 16.14 -16.06
CA GLY A 343 -4.96 15.08 -15.08
C GLY A 343 -3.97 15.42 -13.97
N HIS A 344 -4.31 15.03 -12.74
CA HIS A 344 -3.44 15.11 -11.57
C HIS A 344 -3.71 13.91 -10.69
N SER A 345 -2.66 13.32 -10.09
CA SER A 345 -2.82 12.21 -9.16
C SER A 345 -1.72 12.26 -8.10
N TYR A 346 -2.15 12.04 -6.87
CA TYR A 346 -1.28 11.98 -5.69
C TYR A 346 -1.52 10.67 -4.94
N ARG A 347 -0.44 10.00 -4.59
CA ARG A 347 -0.45 8.82 -3.72
C ARG A 347 0.69 8.93 -2.72
N SER A 348 0.40 8.60 -1.47
CA SER A 348 1.43 8.48 -0.44
C SER A 348 1.06 7.39 0.54
N SER A 349 2.06 6.69 1.06
CA SER A 349 1.92 5.64 2.07
C SER A 349 3.02 5.74 3.12
N TYR A 350 2.67 5.28 4.31
CA TYR A 350 3.54 5.01 5.44
C TYR A 350 3.53 3.52 5.70
N THR A 351 4.71 2.90 5.79
CA THR A 351 4.87 1.46 5.94
C THR A 351 5.88 1.14 7.03
N LEU A 352 5.51 0.24 7.93
CA LEU A 352 6.40 -0.43 8.86
C LEU A 352 6.67 -1.84 8.34
N ASN A 353 7.90 -2.12 7.96
CA ASN A 353 8.29 -3.43 7.48
C ASN A 353 8.91 -4.24 8.61
N ASN A 354 8.49 -5.50 8.73
CA ASN A 354 9.08 -6.48 9.64
C ASN A 354 9.17 -5.99 11.10
N PHE A 355 8.05 -5.57 11.68
CA PHE A 355 8.04 -5.43 13.13
C PHE A 355 8.07 -6.80 13.80
N LYS A 356 8.72 -6.91 14.94
CA LYS A 356 8.84 -8.15 15.71
C LYS A 356 8.88 -7.88 17.21
N SER A 357 8.45 -8.87 17.99
CA SER A 357 8.62 -8.84 19.44
C SER A 357 10.10 -8.73 19.83
N ASN A 358 10.38 -7.95 20.84
CA ASN A 358 11.68 -7.92 21.47
C ASN A 358 11.74 -8.96 22.59
N LEU A 359 12.53 -10.02 22.40
CA LEU A 359 12.65 -11.10 23.37
C LEU A 359 13.44 -10.72 24.63
N GLU A 360 14.13 -9.57 24.61
CA GLU A 360 14.85 -9.02 25.77
C GLU A 360 13.96 -8.11 26.62
N TYR A 361 12.78 -7.72 26.12
CA TYR A 361 11.85 -6.88 26.85
C TYR A 361 11.16 -7.67 27.98
N ASP A 362 11.24 -7.14 29.20
CA ASP A 362 10.56 -7.70 30.35
C ASP A 362 9.41 -6.77 30.80
N PRO A 363 8.13 -7.20 30.66
CA PRO A 363 6.99 -6.40 31.10
C PRO A 363 6.98 -6.08 32.60
N LEU A 364 7.67 -6.90 33.42
CA LEU A 364 7.80 -6.68 34.86
C LEU A 364 8.88 -5.64 35.19
N ASN A 365 9.78 -5.38 34.26
CA ASN A 365 10.83 -4.39 34.42
C ASN A 365 11.00 -3.52 33.15
N PRO A 366 10.02 -2.64 32.83
CA PRO A 366 9.97 -1.86 31.60
C PRO A 366 11.08 -0.79 31.51
N THR A 367 11.88 -0.60 32.55
CA THR A 367 13.01 0.35 32.63
C THR A 367 14.37 -0.29 32.34
N LEU A 368 14.40 -1.56 31.92
CA LEU A 368 15.61 -2.17 31.41
C LEU A 368 16.13 -1.41 30.18
N THR A 369 17.45 -1.22 30.12
CA THR A 369 18.10 -0.47 29.06
C THR A 369 18.95 -1.37 28.18
N ASP A 370 19.09 -0.97 26.91
CA ASP A 370 20.09 -1.50 25.99
C ASP A 370 21.51 -0.99 26.34
N ASP A 371 22.53 -1.45 25.61
CA ASP A 371 23.93 -1.03 25.77
C ASP A 371 24.16 0.48 25.54
N SER A 372 23.20 1.16 24.90
CA SER A 372 23.23 2.61 24.65
C SER A 372 22.48 3.41 25.72
N GLY A 373 21.94 2.76 26.76
CA GLY A 373 21.18 3.39 27.83
C GLY A 373 19.73 3.75 27.47
N ASN A 374 19.19 3.22 26.36
CA ASN A 374 17.79 3.40 25.99
C ASN A 374 16.91 2.33 26.61
N TYR A 375 15.70 2.69 27.04
CA TYR A 375 14.70 1.70 27.46
C TYR A 375 14.39 0.73 26.33
N LEU A 376 14.33 -0.56 26.66
CA LEU A 376 13.93 -1.61 25.73
C LEU A 376 12.49 -1.39 25.29
N ASN A 377 12.24 -1.58 24.01
CA ASN A 377 10.88 -1.52 23.45
C ASN A 377 10.31 -2.92 23.32
N GLU A 378 9.03 -3.09 23.58
CA GLU A 378 8.31 -4.37 23.42
C GLU A 378 8.34 -4.86 21.98
N ILE A 379 8.20 -3.95 21.02
CA ILE A 379 8.22 -4.23 19.58
C ILE A 379 9.40 -3.53 18.94
N LEU A 380 10.17 -4.26 18.15
CA LEU A 380 11.26 -3.74 17.34
C LEU A 380 10.80 -3.54 15.90
N TYR A 381 11.17 -2.41 15.31
CA TYR A 381 10.94 -2.07 13.91
C TYR A 381 12.29 -2.02 13.18
N THR A 382 12.40 -2.70 12.05
CA THR A 382 13.65 -2.70 11.26
C THR A 382 13.74 -1.48 10.35
N ASN A 383 12.70 -1.26 9.55
CA ASN A 383 12.66 -0.18 8.56
C ASN A 383 11.30 0.50 8.53
N ILE A 384 11.35 1.81 8.35
CA ILE A 384 10.17 2.66 8.19
C ILE A 384 10.25 3.35 6.85
N ASN A 385 9.20 3.25 6.05
CA ASN A 385 9.16 3.87 4.74
C ASN A 385 8.02 4.88 4.62
N LEU A 386 8.35 6.03 4.02
CA LEU A 386 7.39 6.99 3.50
C LEU A 386 7.60 7.09 2.00
N VAL A 387 6.57 6.77 1.24
CA VAL A 387 6.59 6.84 -0.22
C VAL A 387 5.56 7.86 -0.68
N GLU A 388 5.95 8.72 -1.60
CA GLU A 388 5.12 9.75 -2.17
C GLU A 388 5.27 9.79 -3.68
N GLN A 389 4.16 9.88 -4.40
CA GLN A 389 4.15 9.89 -5.86
C GLN A 389 3.07 10.85 -6.39
N PHE A 390 3.50 11.77 -7.25
CA PHE A 390 2.64 12.51 -8.16
C PHE A 390 2.72 11.83 -9.54
N ASN A 391 1.75 10.99 -9.86
CA ASN A 391 1.75 10.24 -11.12
C ASN A 391 0.40 10.35 -11.85
N PRO A 392 0.19 11.45 -12.61
CA PRO A 392 1.08 12.59 -12.81
C PRO A 392 0.87 13.73 -11.79
N LEU A 393 1.90 14.61 -11.60
CA LEU A 393 1.73 15.90 -10.96
C LEU A 393 0.86 16.82 -11.83
N LEU A 394 1.13 16.83 -13.15
CA LEU A 394 0.30 17.47 -14.15
C LEU A 394 0.37 16.67 -15.44
N LYS A 395 -0.78 16.37 -16.00
CA LYS A 395 -0.91 15.81 -17.36
C LYS A 395 -1.85 16.70 -18.17
N VAL A 396 -1.42 17.05 -19.38
CA VAL A 396 -2.27 17.71 -20.37
C VAL A 396 -2.38 16.80 -21.58
N ASP A 397 -3.59 16.39 -21.93
CA ASP A 397 -3.87 15.53 -23.08
C ASP A 397 -4.75 16.32 -24.06
N MET A 398 -4.22 16.58 -25.23
CA MET A 398 -4.83 17.41 -26.27
C MET A 398 -4.91 16.67 -27.59
N GLU A 399 -6.02 16.84 -28.28
CA GLU A 399 -6.17 16.43 -29.68
C GLU A 399 -6.67 17.63 -30.49
N LEU A 400 -5.88 18.06 -31.44
CA LEU A 400 -6.23 19.15 -32.37
C LEU A 400 -7.24 18.68 -33.40
N ASN A 401 -7.92 19.63 -34.06
CA ASN A 401 -8.89 19.34 -35.12
C ASN A 401 -8.29 18.62 -36.34
N ASN A 402 -6.98 18.79 -36.56
CA ASN A 402 -6.23 18.10 -37.63
C ASN A 402 -5.73 16.70 -37.21
N SER A 403 -6.22 16.14 -36.09
CA SER A 403 -5.84 14.82 -35.54
C SER A 403 -4.40 14.74 -34.97
N LEU A 404 -3.74 15.87 -34.73
CA LEU A 404 -2.50 15.89 -33.97
C LEU A 404 -2.82 15.71 -32.48
N GLN A 405 -2.26 14.69 -31.87
CA GLN A 405 -2.35 14.42 -30.43
C GLN A 405 -1.08 14.90 -29.75
N ILE A 406 -1.22 15.59 -28.63
CA ILE A 406 -0.12 16.06 -27.81
C ILE A 406 -0.41 15.67 -26.37
N VAL A 407 0.53 15.00 -25.72
CA VAL A 407 0.44 14.61 -24.31
C VAL A 407 1.66 15.18 -23.60
N LEU A 408 1.42 16.05 -22.65
CA LEU A 408 2.45 16.57 -21.74
C LEU A 408 2.23 15.94 -20.37
N SER A 409 3.28 15.43 -19.74
CA SER A 409 3.18 14.85 -18.40
C SER A 409 4.41 15.21 -17.56
N LEU A 410 4.15 15.66 -16.35
CA LEU A 410 5.14 15.87 -15.30
C LEU A 410 4.82 14.92 -14.16
N LYS A 411 5.80 14.11 -13.74
CA LYS A 411 5.69 13.23 -12.58
C LYS A 411 6.78 13.58 -11.58
N LYS A 412 6.50 13.32 -10.32
CA LYS A 412 7.46 13.46 -9.23
C LYS A 412 7.26 12.33 -8.24
N ASP A 413 8.34 11.72 -7.80
CA ASP A 413 8.35 10.67 -6.80
C ASP A 413 9.41 10.94 -5.73
N ARG A 414 9.12 10.50 -4.50
CA ARG A 414 10.05 10.53 -3.37
C ARG A 414 9.80 9.30 -2.50
N ALA A 415 10.87 8.62 -2.14
CA ALA A 415 10.87 7.52 -1.20
C ALA A 415 11.90 7.79 -0.10
N LEU A 416 11.45 7.66 1.14
CA LEU A 416 12.25 7.82 2.35
C LEU A 416 12.25 6.49 3.08
N SER A 417 13.41 5.96 3.42
CA SER A 417 13.57 4.73 4.18
C SER A 417 14.48 4.99 5.38
N LEU A 418 13.90 4.96 6.56
CA LEU A 418 14.63 5.07 7.83
C LEU A 418 14.96 3.66 8.34
N SER A 419 16.24 3.31 8.35
CA SER A 419 16.76 2.09 8.97
C SER A 419 17.09 2.38 10.43
N LEU A 420 16.40 1.71 11.34
CA LEU A 420 16.59 1.88 12.79
C LEU A 420 17.81 1.12 13.30
N ASP A 421 18.16 0.00 12.66
CA ASP A 421 19.31 -0.82 13.04
C ASP A 421 20.65 -0.12 12.73
N ASN A 422 20.68 0.66 11.64
CA ASN A 422 21.91 1.30 11.16
C ASN A 422 21.94 2.82 11.40
N ASN A 423 20.86 3.41 11.91
CA ASN A 423 20.70 4.86 12.07
C ASN A 423 20.96 5.64 10.77
N LEU A 424 20.40 5.14 9.66
CA LEU A 424 20.52 5.72 8.33
C LEU A 424 19.16 6.09 7.75
N LEU A 425 19.10 7.26 7.12
CA LEU A 425 17.96 7.67 6.31
C LEU A 425 18.38 7.67 4.84
N THR A 426 17.74 6.81 4.05
CA THR A 426 17.85 6.83 2.58
C THR A 426 16.74 7.65 2.00
N GLU A 427 17.08 8.69 1.25
CA GLU A 427 16.16 9.54 0.51
C GLU A 427 16.39 9.37 -0.99
N SER A 428 15.39 8.86 -1.71
CA SER A 428 15.39 8.76 -3.17
C SER A 428 14.31 9.66 -3.74
N SER A 429 14.66 10.51 -4.69
CA SER A 429 13.73 11.42 -5.35
C SER A 429 13.92 11.41 -6.87
N GLY A 430 12.82 11.59 -7.59
CA GLY A 430 12.81 11.61 -9.04
C GLY A 430 11.83 12.62 -9.62
N THR A 431 12.18 13.18 -10.77
CA THR A 431 11.28 14.02 -11.57
C THR A 431 11.34 13.54 -13.02
N ASP A 432 10.17 13.38 -13.63
CA ASP A 432 10.03 12.84 -15.00
C ASP A 432 9.16 13.79 -15.82
N TYR A 433 9.72 14.30 -16.90
CA TYR A 433 9.04 15.14 -17.90
C TYR A 433 8.85 14.31 -19.16
N SER A 434 7.63 14.21 -19.65
CA SER A 434 7.34 13.52 -20.90
C SER A 434 6.50 14.37 -21.85
N ILE A 435 6.87 14.33 -23.13
CA ILE A 435 6.16 14.98 -24.22
C ILE A 435 5.92 13.92 -25.29
N GLY A 436 4.65 13.60 -25.54
CA GLY A 436 4.23 12.67 -26.57
C GLY A 436 3.52 13.40 -27.70
N PHE A 437 3.87 13.06 -28.94
CA PHE A 437 3.19 13.49 -30.15
C PHE A 437 2.65 12.29 -30.90
N GLY A 438 1.40 12.36 -31.34
CA GLY A 438 0.78 11.36 -32.19
C GLY A 438 0.11 12.04 -33.38
N TYR A 439 0.39 11.57 -34.59
CA TYR A 439 -0.25 12.10 -35.78
C TYR A 439 -0.69 10.98 -36.72
N ARG A 440 -1.95 11.01 -37.15
CA ARG A 440 -2.50 10.05 -38.08
C ARG A 440 -2.82 10.71 -39.40
N ILE A 441 -2.10 10.28 -40.46
CA ILE A 441 -2.37 10.64 -41.82
C ILE A 441 -3.24 9.56 -42.45
N LYS A 442 -4.47 9.89 -42.75
CA LYS A 442 -5.42 8.97 -43.39
C LYS A 442 -5.20 8.88 -44.88
N ASP A 443 -5.46 7.71 -45.45
CA ASP A 443 -5.46 7.46 -46.90
C ASP A 443 -4.18 7.91 -47.62
N LEU A 444 -3.02 7.81 -46.97
CA LEU A 444 -1.76 8.08 -47.59
C LEU A 444 -1.55 7.15 -48.79
N LYS A 445 -1.36 7.73 -49.97
CA LYS A 445 -1.18 6.97 -51.21
C LYS A 445 0.28 6.59 -51.41
N PHE A 446 0.53 5.32 -51.51
CA PHE A 446 1.84 4.79 -51.90
C PHE A 446 1.73 4.16 -53.27
N THR A 447 2.54 4.65 -54.20
CA THR A 447 2.58 4.14 -55.58
C THR A 447 3.78 3.24 -55.75
N ASN A 448 3.58 1.97 -56.01
CA ASN A 448 4.64 1.02 -56.36
C ASN A 448 4.49 0.52 -57.82
N ARG A 449 5.59 0.05 -58.39
CA ARG A 449 5.60 -0.65 -59.68
C ARG A 449 5.89 -2.12 -59.46
N VAL A 450 4.90 -2.97 -59.62
CA VAL A 450 5.06 -4.43 -59.52
C VAL A 450 4.72 -5.02 -60.91
N GLY A 451 5.68 -5.72 -61.53
CA GLY A 451 5.48 -6.33 -62.84
C GLY A 451 5.20 -5.33 -63.95
N GLY A 452 5.82 -4.12 -63.91
CA GLY A 452 5.64 -3.05 -64.92
C GLY A 452 4.32 -2.25 -64.75
N LYS A 453 3.39 -2.69 -63.94
CA LYS A 453 2.12 -2.00 -63.68
C LYS A 453 2.18 -1.12 -62.45
N ARG A 454 1.69 0.11 -62.58
CA ARG A 454 1.58 1.07 -61.47
C ARG A 454 0.42 0.66 -60.56
N ARG A 455 0.69 0.28 -59.30
CA ARG A 455 -0.34 0.03 -58.28
C ARG A 455 -0.29 1.11 -57.21
N VAL A 456 -1.47 1.64 -56.85
CA VAL A 456 -1.63 2.62 -55.79
C VAL A 456 -2.25 1.90 -54.60
N SER A 457 -1.49 1.78 -53.52
CA SER A 457 -1.98 1.34 -52.22
C SER A 457 -2.37 2.57 -51.41
N LYS A 458 -3.47 2.50 -50.65
CA LYS A 458 -3.92 3.52 -49.71
C LYS A 458 -3.88 2.90 -48.31
N GLY A 459 -3.27 3.58 -47.37
CA GLY A 459 -3.21 3.13 -45.99
C GLY A 459 -3.03 4.29 -45.04
N ASP A 460 -3.31 4.06 -43.79
CA ASP A 460 -3.13 5.05 -42.74
C ASP A 460 -1.69 4.97 -42.21
N LEU A 461 -1.05 6.13 -42.10
CA LEU A 461 0.26 6.28 -41.47
C LEU A 461 0.04 6.88 -40.06
N ASN A 462 0.41 6.14 -39.01
CA ASN A 462 0.40 6.60 -37.64
C ASN A 462 1.83 6.89 -37.18
N ILE A 463 2.12 8.12 -36.85
CA ILE A 463 3.42 8.55 -36.33
C ILE A 463 3.27 8.81 -34.86
N LYS A 464 4.15 8.24 -34.04
CA LYS A 464 4.24 8.52 -32.59
C LYS A 464 5.67 8.88 -32.24
N THR A 465 5.82 9.92 -31.46
CA THR A 465 7.12 10.35 -30.94
C THR A 465 6.96 10.68 -29.46
N ASP A 466 7.76 10.04 -28.62
CA ASP A 466 7.80 10.27 -27.17
C ASP A 466 9.20 10.76 -26.79
N LEU A 467 9.27 11.93 -26.20
CA LEU A 467 10.46 12.51 -25.58
C LEU A 467 10.29 12.46 -24.06
N ASN A 468 11.22 11.80 -23.38
CA ASN A 468 11.22 11.72 -21.92
C ASN A 468 12.54 12.23 -21.36
N PHE A 469 12.45 13.00 -20.30
CA PHE A 469 13.58 13.43 -19.49
C PHE A 469 13.31 13.04 -18.04
N ARG A 470 14.22 12.26 -17.44
CA ARG A 470 14.13 11.85 -16.03
C ARG A 470 15.43 12.21 -15.32
N ASP A 471 15.27 12.82 -14.17
CA ASP A 471 16.36 13.07 -13.22
C ASP A 471 16.01 12.42 -11.88
N ASN A 472 16.88 11.56 -11.36
CA ASN A 472 16.71 10.93 -10.06
C ASN A 472 18.02 10.95 -9.27
N ILE A 473 17.88 11.01 -7.95
CA ILE A 473 19.01 11.02 -7.03
C ILE A 473 18.64 10.23 -5.76
N THR A 474 19.64 9.55 -5.21
CA THR A 474 19.53 8.86 -3.91
C THR A 474 20.63 9.35 -2.98
N ILE A 475 20.23 9.83 -1.82
CA ILE A 475 21.10 10.35 -0.77
C ILE A 475 20.94 9.48 0.47
N ILE A 476 22.04 9.06 1.06
CA ILE A 476 22.06 8.43 2.38
C ILE A 476 22.53 9.46 3.40
N ARG A 477 21.75 9.64 4.47
CA ARG A 477 22.02 10.54 5.57
C ARG A 477 22.27 9.73 6.83
N ASN A 478 23.38 9.99 7.51
CA ASN A 478 23.68 9.38 8.78
C ASN A 478 23.08 10.21 9.92
N LEU A 479 22.37 9.57 10.86
CA LEU A 479 21.72 10.25 11.98
C LEU A 479 22.70 10.67 13.11
N ASN A 480 23.88 10.08 13.15
CA ASN A 480 24.85 10.25 14.22
C ASN A 480 25.98 11.23 13.88
N ILE A 481 26.32 11.33 12.60
CA ILE A 481 27.41 12.16 12.08
C ILE A 481 26.91 12.95 10.86
N GLU A 482 27.50 14.10 10.61
CA GLU A 482 27.22 14.93 9.43
C GLU A 482 27.92 14.34 8.18
N ASP A 483 27.52 13.13 7.78
CA ASP A 483 28.06 12.44 6.61
C ASP A 483 26.91 12.06 5.66
N ASN A 484 26.54 13.01 4.82
CA ASN A 484 25.51 12.82 3.79
C ASN A 484 26.15 12.51 2.45
N LYS A 485 25.77 11.40 1.82
CA LYS A 485 26.39 10.93 0.57
C LYS A 485 25.34 10.68 -0.52
N VAL A 486 25.64 11.19 -1.71
CA VAL A 486 24.95 10.73 -2.93
C VAL A 486 25.47 9.34 -3.25
N THR A 487 24.62 8.34 -3.24
CA THR A 487 24.97 6.93 -3.45
C THR A 487 24.51 6.37 -4.77
N ALA A 488 23.47 6.97 -5.36
CA ALA A 488 22.96 6.63 -6.67
C ALA A 488 22.28 7.84 -7.30
N GLY A 489 22.05 7.78 -8.59
CA GLY A 489 21.32 8.79 -9.33
C GLY A 489 21.65 8.74 -10.79
N GLN A 490 20.72 9.23 -11.60
CA GLN A 490 20.84 9.18 -13.04
C GLN A 490 20.00 10.29 -13.68
N THR A 491 20.62 11.05 -14.55
CA THR A 491 19.90 11.90 -15.51
C THR A 491 19.80 11.16 -16.84
N MET A 492 18.59 10.97 -17.32
CA MET A 492 18.30 10.20 -18.51
C MET A 492 17.37 11.00 -19.45
N TRP A 493 17.68 11.00 -20.73
CA TRP A 493 16.69 11.39 -21.73
C TRP A 493 16.53 10.32 -22.80
N SER A 494 15.33 10.18 -23.33
CA SER A 494 15.02 9.22 -24.37
C SER A 494 14.09 9.82 -25.40
N LEU A 495 14.40 9.59 -26.66
CA LEU A 495 13.55 9.87 -27.80
C LEU A 495 13.14 8.54 -28.42
N LYS A 496 11.83 8.26 -28.49
CA LYS A 496 11.27 7.09 -29.16
C LYS A 496 10.35 7.56 -30.25
N THR A 497 10.62 7.18 -31.47
CA THR A 497 9.78 7.51 -32.62
C THR A 497 9.38 6.23 -33.33
N SER A 498 8.10 6.10 -33.69
CA SER A 498 7.61 5.04 -34.54
C SER A 498 6.69 5.58 -35.61
N ALA A 499 6.77 4.99 -36.80
CA ALA A 499 5.88 5.26 -37.91
C ALA A 499 5.30 3.93 -38.39
N ASP A 500 3.99 3.75 -38.16
CA ASP A 500 3.24 2.55 -38.50
C ASP A 500 2.39 2.80 -39.74
N TYR A 501 2.71 2.12 -40.82
CA TYR A 501 2.03 2.28 -42.10
C TYR A 501 1.34 0.98 -42.52
N ASN A 502 0.02 1.05 -42.65
CA ASN A 502 -0.79 -0.05 -43.16
C ASN A 502 -0.75 -0.08 -44.69
N LEU A 503 0.17 -0.88 -45.25
CA LEU A 503 0.34 -1.04 -46.68
C LEU A 503 -0.85 -1.74 -47.35
N SER A 504 -1.49 -2.67 -46.64
CA SER A 504 -2.73 -3.34 -47.04
C SER A 504 -3.46 -3.85 -45.81
N LYS A 505 -4.66 -4.47 -46.00
CA LYS A 505 -5.40 -5.11 -44.88
C LYS A 505 -4.55 -6.12 -44.12
N ASN A 506 -3.64 -6.81 -44.79
CA ASN A 506 -2.83 -7.89 -44.25
C ASN A 506 -1.35 -7.56 -44.08
N PHE A 507 -0.90 -6.38 -44.55
CA PHE A 507 0.51 -6.04 -44.57
C PHE A 507 0.77 -4.68 -43.92
N ASN A 508 1.56 -4.69 -42.84
CA ASN A 508 1.93 -3.52 -42.07
C ASN A 508 3.43 -3.38 -41.97
N ALA A 509 3.93 -2.14 -42.11
CA ALA A 509 5.33 -1.78 -41.94
C ALA A 509 5.46 -0.80 -40.77
N ILE A 510 6.30 -1.12 -39.80
CA ILE A 510 6.62 -0.28 -38.67
C ILE A 510 8.08 0.11 -38.72
N PHE A 511 8.34 1.40 -38.82
CA PHE A 511 9.67 1.98 -38.65
C PHE A 511 9.81 2.46 -37.22
N PHE A 512 10.97 2.23 -36.61
CA PHE A 512 11.23 2.72 -35.26
C PHE A 512 12.63 3.31 -35.15
N TYR A 513 12.74 4.30 -34.28
CA TYR A 513 13.97 4.93 -33.86
C TYR A 513 13.91 5.20 -32.37
N ASP A 514 14.82 4.59 -31.62
CA ASP A 514 14.99 4.77 -30.17
C ASP A 514 16.38 5.35 -29.92
N HIS A 515 16.43 6.45 -29.20
CA HIS A 515 17.67 7.06 -28.71
C HIS A 515 17.56 7.25 -27.20
N LEU A 516 18.46 6.62 -26.48
CA LEU A 516 18.57 6.72 -25.03
C LEU A 516 19.95 7.26 -24.67
N PHE A 517 19.97 8.31 -23.86
CA PHE A 517 21.17 8.82 -23.22
C PHE A 517 20.99 8.77 -21.71
N SER A 518 22.03 8.34 -20.99
CA SER A 518 22.04 8.34 -19.53
C SER A 518 23.40 8.82 -18.99
N LYS A 519 23.33 9.67 -17.95
CA LYS A 519 24.48 10.15 -17.19
C LYS A 519 24.23 9.84 -15.71
N PHE A 520 25.18 9.17 -15.08
CA PHE A 520 25.09 8.81 -13.66
C PHE A 520 25.54 9.98 -12.76
N ALA A 521 24.92 10.11 -11.59
CA ALA A 521 25.27 11.13 -10.60
C ALA A 521 26.64 10.85 -9.94
N ILE A 522 27.02 9.55 -9.86
CA ILE A 522 28.31 9.13 -9.32
C ILE A 522 29.33 9.05 -10.46
N SER A 523 30.48 9.69 -10.29
CA SER A 523 31.49 9.88 -11.34
C SER A 523 32.25 8.61 -11.76
N THR A 524 32.00 7.47 -11.11
CA THR A 524 32.66 6.18 -11.42
C THR A 524 32.12 5.49 -12.68
N ALA A 525 30.97 5.95 -13.20
CA ALA A 525 30.34 5.40 -14.40
C ALA A 525 30.31 6.43 -15.55
N PHE A 526 30.70 5.99 -16.74
CA PHE A 526 30.67 6.85 -17.92
C PHE A 526 29.22 7.05 -18.43
N PRO A 527 28.92 8.22 -19.02
CA PRO A 527 27.67 8.40 -19.75
C PRO A 527 27.51 7.35 -20.85
N MET A 528 26.29 6.87 -21.01
CA MET A 528 25.96 5.84 -21.98
C MET A 528 24.94 6.36 -23.00
N THR A 529 25.21 6.09 -24.28
CA THR A 529 24.26 6.36 -25.35
C THR A 529 23.91 5.06 -26.07
N THR A 530 22.62 4.81 -26.25
CA THR A 530 22.12 3.67 -27.01
C THR A 530 21.20 4.17 -28.12
N ILE A 531 21.50 3.79 -29.36
CA ILE A 531 20.69 4.11 -30.53
C ILE A 531 20.24 2.80 -31.16
N ARG A 532 18.95 2.66 -31.41
CA ARG A 532 18.35 1.55 -32.15
C ARG A 532 17.43 2.12 -33.21
N ALA A 533 17.59 1.65 -34.43
CA ALA A 533 16.70 1.97 -35.54
C ALA A 533 16.43 0.71 -36.35
N GLY A 534 15.23 0.59 -36.85
CA GLY A 534 14.87 -0.58 -37.64
C GLY A 534 13.51 -0.48 -38.30
N MET A 535 13.20 -1.51 -39.07
CA MET A 535 11.92 -1.71 -39.71
C MET A 535 11.40 -3.12 -39.42
N THR A 536 10.16 -3.21 -39.02
CA THR A 536 9.44 -4.48 -38.85
C THR A 536 8.36 -4.57 -39.94
N LEU A 537 8.38 -5.62 -40.72
CA LEU A 537 7.33 -5.94 -41.66
C LEU A 537 6.49 -7.08 -41.11
N ARG A 538 5.18 -6.85 -40.98
CA ARG A 538 4.23 -7.85 -40.49
C ARG A 538 3.24 -8.19 -41.59
N TYR A 539 3.13 -9.46 -41.91
CA TYR A 539 2.13 -9.99 -42.80
C TYR A 539 1.20 -10.94 -42.03
N ASN A 540 -0.10 -10.67 -42.03
CA ASN A 540 -1.09 -11.52 -41.41
C ASN A 540 -1.66 -12.46 -42.47
N PHE A 541 -1.36 -13.76 -42.36
CA PHE A 541 -1.96 -14.83 -43.16
C PHE A 541 -3.37 -15.13 -42.60
N GLY A 542 -4.28 -14.19 -42.72
CA GLY A 542 -5.68 -14.39 -42.36
C GLY A 542 -6.54 -14.49 -43.61
N GLU A 543 -7.61 -15.26 -43.53
CA GLU A 543 -8.61 -15.50 -44.59
C GLU A 543 -9.16 -14.21 -45.20
#